data_d89920eef45e8fa2f3fb631b8d7b15d9
#
_entry.id   d89920eef45e8fa2f3fb631b8d7b15d9
#
_cell.length_a   1.000
_cell.length_b   1.000
_cell.length_c   1.000
_cell.angle_alpha   90.00
_cell.angle_beta   90.00
_cell.angle_gamma   90.00
#
_symmetry.space_group_name_H-M   'P 1'
#
loop_
_entity.id
_entity.type
_entity.pdbx_description
1 polymer ?
#
loop_
_entity_poly.entity_id
_entity_poly.type
_entity_poly.pdbx_seq_one_letter_code
_entity_poly.pdbx_strand_id
1 'polypeptide(L)'
;VLNMGNLKFSQSEKEIIDEEKNFGKFVKSKKIWCASSTHFNEENVCGLVHKELKKRYKNLLTIIIPRHIDRSTSIKDSLQSLGLKVHVHEPKMKIKKDTDIYIVNTYGKTKSFYYYCKNVFLGGSIIDHGGQNPLEAARFGCNILHGPNVSNFREIYEFLNKNKISKKINGKRMMLETLNKLFSKNKGSKKIKEKINVIGQKILNVTYREVKLLLKNEI
;
A
#
# COMPACT_ATOMS: atom_id res chain seq x y z
N VAL A 1 -1.39 -33.68 8.44
CA VAL A 1 -1.93 -32.30 8.40
C VAL A 1 -1.75 -31.76 6.99
N LEU A 2 -2.86 -31.51 6.29
CA LEU A 2 -2.85 -30.92 4.94
C LEU A 2 -2.73 -29.38 5.06
N ASN A 3 -1.69 -28.81 4.47
CA ASN A 3 -1.56 -27.36 4.35
C ASN A 3 -2.27 -26.89 3.07
N MET A 4 -3.48 -26.33 3.23
CA MET A 4 -4.31 -25.84 2.13
C MET A 4 -3.98 -24.39 1.71
N GLY A 5 -3.06 -23.73 2.41
CA GLY A 5 -2.74 -22.33 2.21
C GLY A 5 -3.60 -21.38 3.05
N ASN A 6 -3.35 -20.07 2.93
CA ASN A 6 -4.00 -19.05 3.75
C ASN A 6 -5.26 -18.52 3.05
N LEU A 7 -6.45 -18.81 3.60
CA LEU A 7 -7.76 -18.39 3.09
C LEU A 7 -7.91 -16.86 2.95
N LYS A 8 -7.08 -16.06 3.61
CA LYS A 8 -7.10 -14.60 3.41
C LYS A 8 -6.83 -14.19 1.96
N PHE A 9 -6.15 -15.04 1.16
CA PHE A 9 -5.96 -14.78 -0.27
C PHE A 9 -7.25 -14.87 -1.09
N SER A 10 -8.25 -15.65 -0.64
CA SER A 10 -9.49 -15.89 -1.38
C SER A 10 -10.54 -14.78 -1.21
N GLN A 11 -10.33 -13.84 -0.29
CA GLN A 11 -11.26 -12.71 -0.12
C GLN A 11 -11.28 -11.86 -1.39
N SER A 12 -12.47 -11.68 -1.97
CA SER A 12 -12.70 -10.72 -3.05
C SER A 12 -12.95 -9.32 -2.46
N GLU A 13 -12.27 -8.33 -3.00
CA GLU A 13 -12.64 -6.95 -2.71
C GLU A 13 -13.84 -6.59 -3.56
N LYS A 14 -14.99 -6.31 -2.93
CA LYS A 14 -16.08 -5.60 -3.62
C LYS A 14 -15.52 -4.23 -4.00
N GLU A 15 -15.61 -3.86 -5.26
CA GLU A 15 -15.20 -2.54 -5.74
C GLU A 15 -16.13 -1.48 -5.11
N ILE A 16 -15.80 -1.04 -3.92
CA ILE A 16 -16.36 0.20 -3.37
C ILE A 16 -15.43 1.30 -3.86
N ILE A 17 -15.69 1.75 -5.05
CA ILE A 17 -15.07 2.96 -5.58
C ILE A 17 -15.89 4.12 -5.04
N ASP A 18 -15.58 4.53 -3.83
CA ASP A 18 -15.95 5.87 -3.38
C ASP A 18 -15.02 6.83 -4.15
N GLU A 19 -15.44 7.15 -5.36
CA GLU A 19 -14.71 8.05 -6.25
C GLU A 19 -14.73 9.44 -5.66
N GLU A 20 -13.67 9.83 -5.03
CA GLU A 20 -13.35 11.23 -4.84
C GLU A 20 -13.01 11.84 -6.20
N LYS A 21 -14.04 12.18 -6.96
CA LYS A 21 -13.93 12.71 -8.33
C LYS A 21 -12.91 13.84 -8.46
N ASN A 22 -12.77 14.67 -7.42
CA ASN A 22 -11.82 15.76 -7.38
C ASN A 22 -10.38 15.28 -7.19
N PHE A 23 -10.17 14.26 -6.35
CA PHE A 23 -8.86 13.65 -6.15
C PHE A 23 -8.40 12.92 -7.41
N GLY A 24 -9.27 12.14 -8.03
CA GLY A 24 -8.98 11.44 -9.29
C GLY A 24 -8.53 12.40 -10.41
N LYS A 25 -9.20 13.54 -10.56
CA LYS A 25 -8.80 14.59 -11.50
C LYS A 25 -7.44 15.19 -11.15
N PHE A 26 -7.21 15.45 -9.87
CA PHE A 26 -5.95 16.02 -9.38
C PHE A 26 -4.73 15.10 -9.61
N VAL A 27 -4.87 13.80 -9.43
CA VAL A 27 -3.75 12.85 -9.55
C VAL A 27 -3.50 12.38 -10.99
N LYS A 28 -4.40 12.64 -11.94
CA LYS A 28 -4.30 12.15 -13.33
C LYS A 28 -2.97 12.49 -14.02
N SER A 29 -2.40 13.66 -13.73
CA SER A 29 -1.13 14.13 -14.30
C SER A 29 0.07 13.94 -13.37
N LYS A 30 -0.12 13.31 -12.22
CA LYS A 30 0.92 13.17 -11.20
C LYS A 30 1.54 11.77 -11.20
N LYS A 31 2.81 11.71 -10.85
CA LYS A 31 3.46 10.47 -10.46
C LYS A 31 3.19 10.26 -8.97
N ILE A 32 2.56 9.13 -8.63
CA ILE A 32 2.05 8.89 -7.27
C ILE A 32 2.66 7.62 -6.66
N TRP A 33 2.87 7.66 -5.36
CA TRP A 33 3.03 6.49 -4.50
C TRP A 33 2.38 6.74 -3.15
N CYS A 34 2.09 5.67 -2.43
CA CYS A 34 1.41 5.74 -1.14
C CYS A 34 2.27 5.12 -0.05
N ALA A 35 2.34 5.78 1.11
CA ALA A 35 2.79 5.21 2.36
C ALA A 35 1.56 4.99 3.23
N SER A 36 1.20 3.73 3.45
CA SER A 36 -0.04 3.35 4.11
C SER A 36 0.20 2.70 5.45
N SER A 37 -0.67 2.98 6.41
CA SER A 37 -0.60 2.53 7.80
C SER A 37 0.74 2.85 8.45
N THR A 38 1.20 4.09 8.23
CA THR A 38 2.48 4.56 8.75
C THR A 38 2.44 4.80 10.26
N HIS A 39 3.56 4.58 10.88
CA HIS A 39 3.80 4.81 12.31
C HIS A 39 4.84 5.90 12.51
N PHE A 40 5.03 6.29 13.78
CA PHE A 40 5.98 7.33 14.16
C PHE A 40 7.36 7.12 13.50
N ASN A 41 7.96 8.19 13.00
CA ASN A 41 9.20 8.29 12.22
C ASN A 41 9.14 7.73 10.78
N GLU A 42 8.22 6.85 10.41
CA GLU A 42 8.12 6.36 9.04
C GLU A 42 7.68 7.47 8.08
N GLU A 43 6.83 8.39 8.54
CA GLU A 43 6.37 9.54 7.75
C GLU A 43 7.54 10.47 7.38
N ASN A 44 8.45 10.69 8.31
CA ASN A 44 9.66 11.51 8.07
C ASN A 44 10.58 10.85 7.03
N VAL A 45 10.76 9.53 7.10
CA VAL A 45 11.48 8.77 6.07
C VAL A 45 10.83 8.95 4.71
N CYS A 46 9.50 8.85 4.65
CA CYS A 46 8.73 9.06 3.42
C CYS A 46 8.87 10.48 2.87
N GLY A 47 8.85 11.50 3.74
CA GLY A 47 9.08 12.90 3.38
C GLY A 47 10.47 13.14 2.78
N LEU A 48 11.51 12.58 3.38
CA LEU A 48 12.87 12.67 2.88
C LEU A 48 13.03 11.95 1.53
N VAL A 49 12.39 10.79 1.36
CA VAL A 49 12.35 10.07 0.07
C VAL A 49 11.62 10.90 -0.98
N HIS A 50 10.50 11.54 -0.62
CA HIS A 50 9.78 12.44 -1.52
C HIS A 50 10.69 13.56 -2.03
N LYS A 51 11.42 14.24 -1.13
CA LYS A 51 12.35 15.34 -1.51
C LYS A 51 13.37 14.89 -2.55
N GLU A 52 13.97 13.72 -2.38
CA GLU A 52 14.94 13.18 -3.32
C GLU A 52 14.29 12.79 -4.67
N LEU A 53 13.14 12.13 -4.63
CA LEU A 53 12.40 11.76 -5.84
C LEU A 53 11.92 12.98 -6.62
N LYS A 54 11.52 14.06 -5.95
CA LYS A 54 11.03 15.30 -6.57
C LYS A 54 12.10 16.00 -7.39
N LYS A 55 13.37 15.82 -7.08
CA LYS A 55 14.48 16.33 -7.93
C LYS A 55 14.35 15.82 -9.36
N ARG A 56 13.93 14.56 -9.54
CA ARG A 56 13.75 13.91 -10.83
C ARG A 56 12.32 13.98 -11.37
N TYR A 57 11.32 13.88 -10.50
CA TYR A 57 9.91 13.82 -10.88
C TYR A 57 9.16 15.05 -10.36
N LYS A 58 9.14 16.14 -11.16
CA LYS A 58 8.57 17.43 -10.73
C LYS A 58 7.09 17.35 -10.34
N ASN A 59 6.31 16.46 -10.97
CA ASN A 59 4.89 16.25 -10.68
C ASN A 59 4.66 15.08 -9.70
N LEU A 60 5.58 14.86 -8.75
CA LEU A 60 5.44 13.82 -7.75
C LEU A 60 4.41 14.20 -6.68
N LEU A 61 3.63 13.24 -6.25
CA LEU A 61 2.77 13.30 -5.07
C LEU A 61 3.01 12.07 -4.20
N THR A 62 3.20 12.26 -2.91
CA THR A 62 3.19 11.17 -1.94
C THR A 62 1.90 11.23 -1.12
N ILE A 63 1.17 10.11 -1.07
CA ILE A 63 0.00 9.96 -0.21
C ILE A 63 0.47 9.29 1.07
N ILE A 64 0.11 9.84 2.23
CA ILE A 64 0.39 9.27 3.54
C ILE A 64 -0.94 8.96 4.21
N ILE A 65 -1.14 7.70 4.58
CA ILE A 65 -2.28 7.21 5.33
C ILE A 65 -1.74 6.73 6.68
N PRO A 66 -1.77 7.54 7.72
CA PRO A 66 -1.26 7.14 9.03
C PRO A 66 -2.13 6.04 9.64
N ARG A 67 -1.52 5.16 10.43
CA ARG A 67 -2.25 4.13 11.20
C ARG A 67 -3.17 4.77 12.22
N HIS A 68 -2.75 5.87 12.81
CA HIS A 68 -3.47 6.66 13.81
C HIS A 68 -3.71 8.06 13.27
N ILE A 69 -4.96 8.37 12.92
CA ILE A 69 -5.35 9.62 12.26
C ILE A 69 -5.25 10.86 13.14
N ASP A 70 -5.32 10.70 14.46
CA ASP A 70 -5.09 11.72 15.48
C ASP A 70 -3.71 12.37 15.35
N ARG A 71 -2.73 11.67 14.78
CA ARG A 71 -1.38 12.19 14.52
C ARG A 71 -1.28 13.07 13.28
N SER A 72 -2.35 13.26 12.52
CA SER A 72 -2.30 13.98 11.23
C SER A 72 -1.73 15.38 11.33
N THR A 73 -2.02 16.10 12.39
CA THR A 73 -1.48 17.46 12.63
C THR A 73 0.02 17.43 12.90
N SER A 74 0.50 16.57 13.80
CA SER A 74 1.92 16.45 14.11
C SER A 74 2.74 15.95 12.90
N ILE A 75 2.17 15.04 12.11
CA ILE A 75 2.78 14.58 10.85
C ILE A 75 2.89 15.74 9.85
N LYS A 76 1.82 16.53 9.69
CA LYS A 76 1.83 17.72 8.84
C LYS A 76 2.96 18.67 9.24
N ASP A 77 3.03 19.04 10.51
CA ASP A 77 4.02 19.99 11.02
C ASP A 77 5.45 19.48 10.80
N SER A 78 5.70 18.22 11.11
CA SER A 78 6.98 17.56 10.86
C SER A 78 7.38 17.57 9.39
N LEU A 79 6.45 17.31 8.47
CA LEU A 79 6.72 17.30 7.03
C LEU A 79 6.89 18.74 6.48
N GLN A 80 6.16 19.70 7.03
CA GLN A 80 6.35 21.12 6.69
C GLN A 80 7.70 21.64 7.15
N SER A 81 8.22 21.21 8.30
CA SER A 81 9.58 21.57 8.76
C SER A 81 10.67 21.04 7.81
N LEU A 82 10.40 19.98 7.04
CA LEU A 82 11.25 19.51 5.95
C LEU A 82 11.14 20.38 4.68
N GLY A 83 10.32 21.44 4.67
CA GLY A 83 10.06 22.30 3.51
C GLY A 83 9.09 21.70 2.49
N LEU A 84 8.25 20.74 2.89
CA LEU A 84 7.27 20.10 2.01
C LEU A 84 5.91 20.81 2.09
N LYS A 85 5.22 20.89 0.96
CA LYS A 85 3.85 21.43 0.87
C LYS A 85 2.85 20.32 1.17
N VAL A 86 2.26 20.39 2.35
CA VAL A 86 1.36 19.34 2.86
C VAL A 86 -0.09 19.78 2.76
N HIS A 87 -0.94 18.87 2.24
CA HIS A 87 -2.39 18.98 2.25
C HIS A 87 -2.97 17.85 3.10
N VAL A 88 -3.78 18.18 4.09
CA VAL A 88 -4.55 17.20 4.86
C VAL A 88 -5.91 17.02 4.17
N HIS A 89 -6.34 15.77 4.01
CA HIS A 89 -7.58 15.42 3.35
C HIS A 89 -8.78 16.07 4.04
N GLU A 90 -9.47 16.93 3.33
CA GLU A 90 -10.76 17.49 3.73
C GLU A 90 -11.75 17.34 2.57
N PRO A 91 -12.94 16.73 2.82
CA PRO A 91 -13.99 16.64 1.82
C PRO A 91 -14.33 18.03 1.28
N LYS A 92 -14.37 18.18 -0.04
CA LYS A 92 -14.71 19.44 -0.75
C LYS A 92 -13.61 20.51 -0.80
N MET A 93 -12.50 20.39 -0.07
CA MET A 93 -11.39 21.34 -0.18
C MET A 93 -10.62 21.14 -1.49
N LYS A 94 -10.30 22.25 -2.15
CA LYS A 94 -9.51 22.24 -3.39
C LYS A 94 -8.04 21.97 -3.07
N ILE A 95 -7.50 20.88 -3.64
CA ILE A 95 -6.09 20.53 -3.50
C ILE A 95 -5.24 21.47 -4.34
N LYS A 96 -4.21 22.10 -3.72
CA LYS A 96 -3.28 22.97 -4.44
C LYS A 96 -2.42 22.15 -5.41
N LYS A 97 -2.19 22.69 -6.62
CA LYS A 97 -1.42 21.99 -7.68
C LYS A 97 0.00 21.61 -7.25
N ASP A 98 0.61 22.41 -6.41
CA ASP A 98 1.99 22.25 -5.93
C ASP A 98 2.11 21.43 -4.63
N THR A 99 1.02 20.78 -4.20
CA THR A 99 1.04 19.84 -3.07
C THR A 99 2.04 18.72 -3.29
N ASP A 100 2.91 18.51 -2.31
CA ASP A 100 3.92 17.45 -2.26
C ASP A 100 3.40 16.19 -1.57
N ILE A 101 2.79 16.40 -0.41
CA ILE A 101 2.28 15.34 0.45
C ILE A 101 0.78 15.53 0.65
N TYR A 102 0.04 14.43 0.51
CA TYR A 102 -1.39 14.37 0.78
C TYR A 102 -1.63 13.42 1.95
N ILE A 103 -2.03 13.94 3.10
CA ILE A 103 -2.31 13.15 4.31
C ILE A 103 -3.78 12.78 4.33
N VAL A 104 -4.08 11.50 4.49
CA VAL A 104 -5.44 10.97 4.64
C VAL A 104 -5.73 10.79 6.13
N ASN A 105 -6.58 11.65 6.68
CA ASN A 105 -6.96 11.67 8.10
C ASN A 105 -8.33 11.05 8.38
N THR A 106 -8.77 10.12 7.53
CA THR A 106 -10.10 9.48 7.62
C THR A 106 -9.98 7.98 7.54
N TYR A 107 -10.63 7.26 8.45
CA TYR A 107 -10.69 5.79 8.42
C TYR A 107 -11.53 5.26 7.24
N GLY A 108 -11.24 4.02 6.83
CA GLY A 108 -12.01 3.32 5.79
C GLY A 108 -11.74 3.74 4.35
N LYS A 109 -10.89 4.76 4.12
CA LYS A 109 -10.59 5.29 2.79
C LYS A 109 -9.39 4.65 2.09
N THR A 110 -8.67 3.76 2.74
CA THR A 110 -7.43 3.16 2.22
C THR A 110 -7.59 2.56 0.82
N LYS A 111 -8.69 1.83 0.59
CA LYS A 111 -9.00 1.19 -0.70
C LYS A 111 -9.13 2.19 -1.84
N SER A 112 -9.79 3.32 -1.61
CA SER A 112 -9.95 4.38 -2.61
C SER A 112 -8.59 4.92 -3.07
N PHE A 113 -7.64 5.06 -2.16
CA PHE A 113 -6.28 5.51 -2.50
C PHE A 113 -5.43 4.44 -3.18
N TYR A 114 -5.58 3.15 -2.83
CA TYR A 114 -4.91 2.06 -3.53
C TYR A 114 -5.34 1.94 -5.00
N TYR A 115 -6.57 2.29 -5.32
CA TYR A 115 -7.05 2.33 -6.69
C TYR A 115 -6.19 3.25 -7.58
N TYR A 116 -5.79 4.41 -7.06
CA TYR A 116 -4.95 5.36 -7.78
C TYR A 116 -3.45 5.04 -7.73
N CYS A 117 -3.00 4.30 -6.71
CA CYS A 117 -1.58 4.06 -6.45
C CYS A 117 -1.12 2.72 -7.03
N LYS A 118 -0.03 2.75 -7.81
CA LYS A 118 0.62 1.52 -8.28
C LYS A 118 1.73 1.03 -7.35
N ASN A 119 2.22 1.87 -6.46
CA ASN A 119 3.33 1.58 -5.56
C ASN A 119 2.95 1.99 -4.14
N VAL A 120 3.05 1.06 -3.20
CA VAL A 120 2.63 1.25 -1.82
C VAL A 120 3.74 0.80 -0.89
N PHE A 121 4.16 1.66 0.01
CA PHE A 121 4.94 1.28 1.19
C PHE A 121 3.95 0.99 2.34
N LEU A 122 4.09 -0.17 2.97
CA LEU A 122 3.29 -0.55 4.14
C LEU A 122 4.10 -0.30 5.41
N GLY A 123 3.57 0.57 6.25
CA GLY A 123 4.17 1.00 7.51
C GLY A 123 4.10 -0.05 8.62
N GLY A 124 4.59 0.33 9.81
CA GLY A 124 4.79 -0.59 10.92
C GLY A 124 5.83 -1.67 10.61
N SER A 125 6.64 -1.45 9.59
CA SER A 125 7.55 -2.44 9.03
C SER A 125 9.02 -2.01 9.04
N ILE A 126 9.32 -0.72 9.05
CA ILE A 126 10.67 -0.19 9.32
C ILE A 126 10.93 -0.20 10.83
N ILE A 127 9.94 0.19 11.60
CA ILE A 127 9.96 0.08 13.06
C ILE A 127 9.59 -1.34 13.50
N ASP A 128 9.87 -1.68 14.75
CA ASP A 128 9.53 -3.00 15.33
C ASP A 128 8.07 -3.04 15.78
N HIS A 129 7.15 -3.16 14.83
CA HIS A 129 5.71 -3.26 15.07
C HIS A 129 5.07 -4.55 14.47
N GLY A 130 5.83 -5.29 13.67
CA GLY A 130 5.37 -6.54 13.07
C GLY A 130 4.65 -6.40 11.72
N GLY A 131 4.60 -5.19 11.15
CA GLY A 131 4.06 -4.93 9.82
C GLY A 131 2.53 -4.90 9.74
N GLN A 132 2.01 -4.61 8.56
CA GLN A 132 0.57 -4.53 8.24
C GLN A 132 0.21 -5.54 7.15
N ASN A 133 -1.09 -5.92 7.07
CA ASN A 133 -1.57 -6.89 6.07
C ASN A 133 -1.38 -6.37 4.64
N PRO A 134 -0.58 -7.04 3.79
CA PRO A 134 -0.30 -6.57 2.44
C PRO A 134 -1.34 -6.97 1.40
N LEU A 135 -2.28 -7.86 1.73
CA LEU A 135 -3.17 -8.45 0.74
C LEU A 135 -4.15 -7.45 0.14
N GLU A 136 -4.59 -6.47 0.92
CA GLU A 136 -5.49 -5.43 0.40
C GLU A 136 -4.80 -4.65 -0.73
N ALA A 137 -3.61 -4.12 -0.50
CA ALA A 137 -2.84 -3.43 -1.53
C ALA A 137 -2.53 -4.34 -2.74
N ALA A 138 -2.20 -5.62 -2.51
CA ALA A 138 -1.92 -6.58 -3.56
C ALA A 138 -3.14 -6.84 -4.47
N ARG A 139 -4.36 -6.91 -3.91
CA ARG A 139 -5.62 -7.08 -4.67
C ARG A 139 -5.92 -5.88 -5.56
N PHE A 140 -5.52 -4.67 -5.16
CA PHE A 140 -5.58 -3.48 -6.02
C PHE A 140 -4.46 -3.46 -7.08
N GLY A 141 -3.60 -4.46 -7.12
CA GLY A 141 -2.52 -4.58 -8.08
C GLY A 141 -1.31 -3.70 -7.78
N CYS A 142 -1.14 -3.29 -6.52
CA CYS A 142 -0.02 -2.46 -6.12
C CYS A 142 1.27 -3.28 -5.98
N ASN A 143 2.40 -2.69 -6.37
CA ASN A 143 3.71 -3.14 -5.92
C ASN A 143 3.88 -2.73 -4.45
N ILE A 144 4.31 -3.66 -3.61
CA ILE A 144 4.40 -3.44 -2.18
C ILE A 144 5.86 -3.30 -1.76
N LEU A 145 6.16 -2.23 -1.02
CA LEU A 145 7.42 -2.05 -0.30
C LEU A 145 7.13 -2.26 1.18
N HIS A 146 8.05 -2.91 1.88
CA HIS A 146 7.95 -3.12 3.33
C HIS A 146 9.33 -3.13 3.98
N GLY A 147 9.42 -2.77 5.24
CA GLY A 147 10.62 -2.90 6.06
C GLY A 147 10.91 -4.36 6.46
N PRO A 148 11.92 -4.58 7.31
CA PRO A 148 12.30 -5.92 7.77
C PRO A 148 11.29 -6.54 8.76
N ASN A 149 10.56 -5.70 9.51
CA ASN A 149 9.73 -6.13 10.62
C ASN A 149 8.30 -6.43 10.15
N VAL A 150 8.03 -7.68 9.80
CA VAL A 150 6.74 -8.15 9.26
C VAL A 150 6.29 -9.45 9.92
N SER A 151 6.63 -9.66 11.18
CA SER A 151 6.40 -10.89 11.92
C SER A 151 4.93 -11.31 11.95
N ASN A 152 4.00 -10.34 12.04
CA ASN A 152 2.55 -10.60 12.08
C ASN A 152 1.99 -11.18 10.76
N PHE A 153 2.74 -11.04 9.65
CA PHE A 153 2.32 -11.45 8.30
C PHE A 153 3.44 -12.12 7.52
N ARG A 154 4.41 -12.73 8.21
CA ARG A 154 5.64 -13.30 7.64
C ARG A 154 5.37 -14.17 6.42
N GLU A 155 4.54 -15.20 6.55
CA GLU A 155 4.21 -16.12 5.45
C GLU A 155 3.66 -15.41 4.22
N ILE A 156 2.79 -14.41 4.45
CA ILE A 156 2.18 -13.64 3.35
C ILE A 156 3.25 -12.82 2.63
N TYR A 157 4.14 -12.15 3.36
CA TYR A 157 5.22 -11.37 2.77
C TYR A 157 6.23 -12.26 2.03
N GLU A 158 6.61 -13.42 2.59
CA GLU A 158 7.48 -14.40 1.92
C GLU A 158 6.86 -14.85 0.59
N PHE A 159 5.58 -15.18 0.60
CA PHE A 159 4.85 -15.54 -0.59
C PHE A 159 4.83 -14.40 -1.63
N LEU A 160 4.51 -13.17 -1.22
CA LEU A 160 4.47 -12.01 -2.11
C LEU A 160 5.88 -11.66 -2.66
N ASN A 161 6.92 -11.78 -1.85
CA ASN A 161 8.32 -11.60 -2.27
C ASN A 161 8.72 -12.62 -3.32
N LYS A 162 8.45 -13.91 -3.10
CA LYS A 162 8.71 -15.01 -4.07
C LYS A 162 8.01 -14.74 -5.41
N ASN A 163 6.85 -14.13 -5.37
CA ASN A 163 6.06 -13.78 -6.54
C ASN A 163 6.41 -12.42 -7.14
N LYS A 164 7.42 -11.70 -6.62
CA LYS A 164 7.86 -10.37 -7.07
C LYS A 164 6.77 -9.29 -6.99
N ILE A 165 5.83 -9.44 -6.05
CA ILE A 165 4.75 -8.48 -5.76
C ILE A 165 5.17 -7.55 -4.64
N SER A 166 5.90 -8.05 -3.65
CA SER A 166 6.48 -7.21 -2.60
C SER A 166 8.00 -7.19 -2.67
N LYS A 167 8.58 -6.17 -2.03
CA LYS A 167 10.02 -6.00 -1.90
C LYS A 167 10.36 -5.47 -0.52
N LYS A 168 11.23 -6.21 0.17
CA LYS A 168 11.84 -5.76 1.42
C LYS A 168 12.79 -4.60 1.15
N ILE A 169 12.73 -3.56 1.96
CA ILE A 169 13.63 -2.41 1.95
C ILE A 169 14.26 -2.22 3.33
N ASN A 170 15.49 -1.76 3.35
CA ASN A 170 16.21 -1.46 4.60
C ASN A 170 16.49 0.06 4.64
N GLY A 171 15.45 0.84 4.99
CA GLY A 171 15.56 2.28 5.17
C GLY A 171 15.47 3.13 3.90
N LYS A 172 15.74 4.43 4.07
CA LYS A 172 15.53 5.51 3.09
C LYS A 172 16.18 5.25 1.74
N ARG A 173 17.47 4.88 1.70
CA ARG A 173 18.21 4.70 0.45
C ARG A 173 17.59 3.62 -0.44
N MET A 174 17.29 2.48 0.15
CA MET A 174 16.73 1.35 -0.60
C MET A 174 15.28 1.62 -1.04
N MET A 175 14.50 2.36 -0.23
CA MET A 175 13.18 2.83 -0.63
C MET A 175 13.26 3.74 -1.86
N LEU A 176 14.15 4.73 -1.85
CA LEU A 176 14.40 5.64 -2.96
C LEU A 176 14.77 4.91 -4.25
N GLU A 177 15.77 4.02 -4.18
CA GLU A 177 16.23 3.22 -5.32
C GLU A 177 15.10 2.34 -5.89
N THR A 178 14.31 1.73 -5.00
CA THR A 178 13.20 0.86 -5.40
C THR A 178 12.09 1.65 -6.09
N LEU A 179 11.67 2.78 -5.52
CA LEU A 179 10.65 3.64 -6.14
C LEU A 179 11.13 4.20 -7.49
N ASN A 180 12.39 4.61 -7.62
CA ASN A 180 12.95 5.02 -8.91
C ASN A 180 12.84 3.92 -9.97
N LYS A 181 13.19 2.67 -9.62
CA LYS A 181 13.06 1.51 -10.52
C LYS A 181 11.60 1.24 -10.89
N LEU A 182 10.68 1.36 -9.94
CA LEU A 182 9.25 1.15 -10.19
C LEU A 182 8.65 2.27 -11.05
N PHE A 183 9.07 3.50 -10.85
CA PHE A 183 8.62 4.63 -11.65
C PHE A 183 9.12 4.62 -13.09
N SER A 184 10.25 3.99 -13.36
CA SER A 184 10.79 3.80 -14.69
C SER A 184 10.16 2.61 -15.45
N LYS A 185 9.54 1.68 -14.72
CA LYS A 185 8.91 0.50 -15.30
C LYS A 185 7.40 0.68 -15.34
N ASN A 186 6.84 0.89 -16.53
CA ASN A 186 5.38 0.91 -16.74
C ASN A 186 4.75 -0.51 -16.60
N LYS A 187 5.09 -1.28 -15.55
CA LYS A 187 4.63 -2.67 -15.41
C LYS A 187 3.53 -2.81 -14.36
N GLY A 188 2.35 -3.10 -14.83
CA GLY A 188 1.61 -4.33 -14.56
C GLY A 188 0.78 -4.41 -13.30
N SER A 189 0.02 -3.34 -12.87
CA SER A 189 -1.00 -3.52 -11.82
C SER A 189 -2.01 -4.64 -12.17
N LYS A 190 -2.35 -4.78 -13.45
CA LYS A 190 -3.24 -5.84 -13.95
C LYS A 190 -2.68 -7.24 -13.69
N LYS A 191 -1.40 -7.48 -14.02
CA LYS A 191 -0.73 -8.78 -13.77
C LYS A 191 -0.66 -9.17 -12.30
N ILE A 192 -0.47 -8.20 -11.39
CA ILE A 192 -0.46 -8.45 -9.95
C ILE A 192 -1.87 -8.84 -9.48
N LYS A 193 -2.89 -8.09 -9.88
CA LYS A 193 -4.30 -8.36 -9.55
C LYS A 193 -4.73 -9.74 -10.02
N GLU A 194 -4.46 -10.09 -11.29
CA GLU A 194 -4.73 -11.40 -11.86
C GLU A 194 -4.04 -12.53 -11.08
N LYS A 195 -2.77 -12.36 -10.75
CA LYS A 195 -1.99 -13.34 -10.02
C LYS A 195 -2.55 -13.60 -8.62
N ILE A 196 -2.92 -12.57 -7.89
CA ILE A 196 -3.53 -12.69 -6.56
C ILE A 196 -4.89 -13.38 -6.65
N ASN A 197 -5.71 -13.05 -7.64
CA ASN A 197 -7.02 -13.68 -7.85
C ASN A 197 -6.89 -15.18 -8.14
N VAL A 198 -5.98 -15.57 -9.05
CA VAL A 198 -5.73 -16.98 -9.38
C VAL A 198 -5.31 -17.78 -8.15
N ILE A 199 -4.43 -17.22 -7.34
CA ILE A 199 -3.97 -17.86 -6.10
C ILE A 199 -5.11 -17.99 -5.10
N GLY A 200 -5.89 -16.93 -4.90
CA GLY A 200 -7.05 -16.94 -4.02
C GLY A 200 -8.07 -18.01 -4.41
N GLN A 201 -8.41 -18.10 -5.70
CA GLN A 201 -9.33 -19.11 -6.22
C GLN A 201 -8.78 -20.54 -6.04
N LYS A 202 -7.49 -20.77 -6.29
CA LYS A 202 -6.87 -22.08 -6.09
C LYS A 202 -6.98 -22.52 -4.62
N ILE A 203 -6.66 -21.64 -3.67
CA ILE A 203 -6.75 -21.93 -2.23
C ILE A 203 -8.20 -22.23 -1.84
N LEU A 204 -9.15 -21.42 -2.30
CA LEU A 204 -10.57 -21.61 -2.02
C LEU A 204 -11.07 -22.97 -2.52
N ASN A 205 -10.75 -23.32 -3.77
CA ASN A 205 -11.18 -24.58 -4.38
C ASN A 205 -10.62 -25.80 -3.66
N VAL A 206 -9.32 -25.76 -3.28
CA VAL A 206 -8.69 -26.85 -2.51
C VAL A 206 -9.35 -26.97 -1.14
N THR A 207 -9.53 -25.86 -0.43
CA THR A 207 -10.20 -25.87 0.89
C THR A 207 -11.62 -26.40 0.80
N TYR A 208 -12.41 -25.95 -0.17
CA TYR A 208 -13.77 -26.44 -0.38
C TYR A 208 -13.83 -27.94 -0.64
N ARG A 209 -12.91 -28.45 -1.48
CA ARG A 209 -12.82 -29.87 -1.78
C ARG A 209 -12.52 -30.71 -0.54
N GLU A 210 -11.56 -30.31 0.28
CA GLU A 210 -11.17 -31.01 1.50
C GLU A 210 -12.31 -30.99 2.56
N VAL A 211 -12.95 -29.85 2.75
CA VAL A 211 -14.12 -29.75 3.65
C VAL A 211 -15.25 -30.68 3.19
N LYS A 212 -15.52 -30.72 1.87
CA LYS A 212 -16.54 -31.63 1.29
C LYS A 212 -16.20 -33.11 1.49
N LEU A 213 -14.93 -33.48 1.42
CA LEU A 213 -14.48 -34.84 1.68
C LEU A 213 -14.66 -35.24 3.15
N LEU A 214 -14.32 -34.35 4.07
CA LEU A 214 -14.52 -34.56 5.52
C LEU A 214 -16.00 -34.79 5.85
N LEU A 215 -16.88 -33.92 5.34
CA LEU A 215 -18.33 -34.03 5.56
C LEU A 215 -18.95 -35.31 4.96
N LYS A 216 -18.34 -35.91 3.91
CA LYS A 216 -18.81 -37.17 3.34
C LYS A 216 -18.35 -38.40 4.13
N ASN A 217 -17.27 -38.30 4.87
CA ASN A 217 -16.73 -39.38 5.69
C ASN A 217 -17.32 -39.43 7.11
N GLU A 218 -18.17 -38.45 7.48
CA GLU A 218 -18.87 -38.42 8.76
C GLU A 218 -20.34 -38.89 8.67
N ILE A 219 -20.79 -39.30 7.46
CA ILE A 219 -22.09 -39.93 7.18
C ILE A 219 -21.87 -41.42 6.77
#